data_4d28334f31e8ab2a3a35ca047dbbf779
#
_entry.id   4d28334f31e8ab2a3a35ca047dbbf779
#
_cell.length_a   1.000
_cell.length_b   1.000
_cell.length_c   1.000
_cell.angle_alpha   90.00
_cell.angle_beta   90.00
_cell.angle_gamma   90.00
#
_symmetry.space_group_name_H-M   'P 1'
#
loop_
_entity.id
_entity.type
_entity.pdbx_description
1 polymer ?
#
loop_
_entity_poly.entity_id
_entity_poly.type
_entity_poly.pdbx_seq_one_letter_code
_entity_poly.pdbx_strand_id
1 'polypeptide(L)'
;RPPRFTLFPYTTLFRSAYLDYLYAVVKKARDYGFVVFIDPHQDVWSRMTGGDGAPGWTLELAGFEMGRLDAAEAAITMAGRYPAYPQMVWFSNYDRLACATMFTLFFAGNRFAPQVRMEGEPAQEFLQRHYIAAMEQVAERMAGLSHVLGYDTLNEPGSGYIGVENLDVIRFNTPGAPILTLFQAMTVGSGVPLVSRQMQREGGDVTVTLNPQGVSAWRSAEADIWRQHGVWDVGTDGKPQLLRPDYFAGTRFFADCMQPFVARFAQAMRRHDSDALIFVEGVPGVPEAMQVPMGIPVVNASHWYDEWTLFNKHYDPAFSMNWRESQIIMGESEVRQTFLEQLRRIKTMSQQSLGGVPTLIGEFGLPFDLDGGVAYRTGDYSTHLSALHRYYGLLDELWLHATQWNYTADNCNAWGDRWNQEDFSIFSRDQQSDATDLNSGARALEGFSRPHLLACAGLPMEQSYDAQTGEFVLVIGAEPRPNLPTDVFVPRHAYPNGFDVWVSGGNTQYDEQKQVLHWLGMKVGVHELKIRRRT
;
A
#
# COMPACT_ATOMS: atom_id res chain seq x y z
N ARG A 1 21.47 21.23 -32.36
CA ARG A 1 21.47 20.16 -31.33
C ARG A 1 21.60 20.86 -29.98
N PRO A 2 20.65 20.74 -29.04
CA PRO A 2 20.89 21.20 -27.67
C PRO A 2 22.02 20.35 -27.04
N PRO A 3 22.81 20.91 -26.13
CA PRO A 3 23.90 20.16 -25.50
C PRO A 3 23.31 18.97 -24.73
N ARG A 4 23.89 17.80 -24.92
CA ARG A 4 23.63 16.63 -24.10
C ARG A 4 24.01 17.01 -22.67
N PHE A 5 23.01 17.24 -21.83
CA PHE A 5 23.23 17.37 -20.40
C PHE A 5 23.81 16.04 -19.91
N THR A 6 25.08 16.05 -19.56
CA THR A 6 25.67 15.01 -18.75
C THR A 6 25.00 15.07 -17.38
N LEU A 7 24.10 14.13 -17.15
CA LEU A 7 23.22 14.01 -15.97
C LEU A 7 23.94 13.74 -14.64
N PHE A 8 25.28 13.87 -14.56
CA PHE A 8 26.05 13.34 -13.44
C PHE A 8 26.38 14.26 -12.26
N PRO A 9 26.43 15.59 -12.32
CA PRO A 9 26.70 16.37 -11.11
C PRO A 9 25.47 16.77 -10.30
N TYR A 10 24.34 17.06 -10.96
CA TYR A 10 23.14 17.58 -10.27
C TYR A 10 22.30 16.49 -9.62
N THR A 11 22.23 15.29 -10.20
CA THR A 11 21.51 14.16 -9.62
C THR A 11 22.17 13.62 -8.36
N THR A 12 23.51 13.66 -8.27
CA THR A 12 24.25 13.19 -7.09
C THR A 12 24.05 14.11 -5.89
N LEU A 13 24.05 15.44 -6.09
CA LEU A 13 23.83 16.41 -5.02
C LEU A 13 22.37 16.40 -4.49
N PHE A 14 21.38 16.24 -5.37
CA PHE A 14 20.00 16.13 -4.96
C PHE A 14 19.71 14.82 -4.22
N ARG A 15 20.28 13.71 -4.67
CA ARG A 15 20.16 12.39 -4.03
C ARG A 15 20.78 12.38 -2.63
N SER A 16 21.97 12.94 -2.44
CA SER A 16 22.61 12.94 -1.12
C SER A 16 21.82 13.76 -0.11
N ALA A 17 21.31 14.93 -0.47
CA ALA A 17 20.50 15.75 0.42
C ALA A 17 19.19 15.06 0.85
N TYR A 18 18.51 14.36 -0.08
CA TYR A 18 17.32 13.58 0.25
C TYR A 18 17.65 12.40 1.16
N LEU A 19 18.72 11.66 0.86
CA LEU A 19 19.17 10.54 1.69
C LEU A 19 19.61 11.01 3.08
N ASP A 20 20.25 12.17 3.18
CA ASP A 20 20.62 12.79 4.46
C ASP A 20 19.38 13.17 5.28
N TYR A 21 18.35 13.71 4.61
CA TYR A 21 17.06 14.00 5.23
C TYR A 21 16.37 12.71 5.70
N LEU A 22 16.26 11.69 4.85
CA LEU A 22 15.67 10.40 5.19
C LEU A 22 16.39 9.75 6.38
N TYR A 23 17.73 9.75 6.35
CA TYR A 23 18.54 9.27 7.47
C TYR A 23 18.23 10.01 8.77
N ALA A 24 18.12 11.35 8.71
CA ALA A 24 17.82 12.16 9.89
C ALA A 24 16.43 11.84 10.46
N VAL A 25 15.42 11.65 9.60
CA VAL A 25 14.05 11.26 10.00
C VAL A 25 14.06 9.86 10.63
N VAL A 26 14.65 8.87 9.97
CA VAL A 26 14.72 7.50 10.48
C VAL A 26 15.49 7.45 11.80
N LYS A 27 16.64 8.13 11.88
CA LYS A 27 17.39 8.24 13.13
C LYS A 27 16.57 8.89 14.25
N LYS A 28 15.79 9.91 13.93
CA LYS A 28 14.92 10.60 14.89
C LYS A 28 13.78 9.71 15.40
N ALA A 29 13.24 8.83 14.54
CA ALA A 29 12.19 7.88 14.92
C ALA A 29 12.60 7.00 16.12
N ARG A 30 13.88 6.63 16.22
CA ARG A 30 14.42 5.88 17.35
C ARG A 30 14.21 6.60 18.69
N ASP A 31 14.32 7.94 18.73
CA ASP A 31 14.17 8.73 19.97
C ASP A 31 12.74 8.62 20.53
N TYR A 32 11.79 8.21 19.70
CA TYR A 32 10.40 7.96 20.06
C TYR A 32 10.07 6.46 20.21
N GLY A 33 11.06 5.59 20.14
CA GLY A 33 10.90 4.15 20.30
C GLY A 33 10.38 3.41 19.08
N PHE A 34 10.35 4.04 17.90
CA PHE A 34 9.95 3.36 16.67
C PHE A 34 10.98 2.35 16.21
N VAL A 35 10.48 1.23 15.74
CA VAL A 35 11.17 0.27 14.88
C VAL A 35 10.70 0.53 13.45
N VAL A 36 11.61 0.56 12.50
CA VAL A 36 11.34 1.06 11.14
C VAL A 36 11.66 -0.03 10.11
N PHE A 37 10.83 -0.20 9.12
CA PHE A 37 11.22 -0.79 7.83
C PHE A 37 11.04 0.27 6.74
N ILE A 38 11.81 0.16 5.67
CA ILE A 38 11.77 1.11 4.56
C ILE A 38 10.95 0.49 3.45
N ASP A 39 9.87 1.15 3.10
CA ASP A 39 9.00 0.76 2.01
C ASP A 39 9.15 1.77 0.86
N PRO A 40 9.69 1.34 -0.30
CA PRO A 40 9.83 2.21 -1.47
C PRO A 40 8.49 2.38 -2.17
N HIS A 41 7.77 3.42 -1.77
CA HIS A 41 6.43 3.69 -2.23
C HIS A 41 6.36 3.99 -3.73
N GLN A 42 5.40 3.39 -4.38
CA GLN A 42 4.94 3.70 -5.71
C GLN A 42 3.43 3.48 -5.80
N ASP A 43 2.76 4.30 -6.61
CA ASP A 43 1.41 4.04 -7.08
C ASP A 43 1.37 4.24 -8.58
N VAL A 44 0.80 3.25 -9.26
CA VAL A 44 0.60 3.22 -10.71
C VAL A 44 1.83 3.66 -11.52
N TRP A 45 3.03 3.26 -11.05
CA TRP A 45 4.36 3.43 -11.64
C TRP A 45 5.01 4.79 -11.39
N SER A 46 4.32 5.92 -11.61
CA SER A 46 4.95 7.24 -11.67
C SER A 46 3.95 8.36 -11.45
N ARG A 47 4.43 9.50 -11.00
CA ARG A 47 3.65 10.75 -11.02
C ARG A 47 3.11 11.09 -12.41
N MET A 48 3.82 10.72 -13.47
CA MET A 48 3.41 10.98 -14.86
C MET A 48 2.27 10.05 -15.31
N THR A 49 2.02 8.97 -14.57
CA THR A 49 0.93 8.03 -14.81
C THR A 49 -0.16 8.08 -13.75
N GLY A 50 -0.18 9.14 -12.93
CA GLY A 50 -1.27 9.44 -12.00
C GLY A 50 -1.03 9.01 -10.56
N GLY A 51 0.18 8.56 -10.22
CA GLY A 51 0.57 8.15 -8.87
C GLY A 51 1.88 8.79 -8.41
N ASP A 52 2.83 7.95 -8.02
CA ASP A 52 4.21 8.34 -7.70
C ASP A 52 5.19 7.17 -7.97
N GLY A 53 6.45 7.26 -7.50
CA GLY A 53 7.46 6.22 -7.63
C GLY A 53 8.51 6.51 -8.70
N ALA A 54 8.44 5.81 -9.85
CA ALA A 54 9.48 5.87 -10.87
C ALA A 54 9.60 7.26 -11.54
N PRO A 55 10.82 7.70 -11.85
CA PRO A 55 11.02 8.96 -12.54
C PRO A 55 10.51 8.92 -14.00
N GLY A 56 9.99 10.06 -14.48
CA GLY A 56 9.37 10.17 -15.81
C GLY A 56 10.25 9.75 -16.98
N TRP A 57 11.59 9.87 -16.87
CA TRP A 57 12.49 9.43 -17.93
C TRP A 57 12.38 7.92 -18.26
N THR A 58 11.87 7.10 -17.32
CA THR A 58 11.60 5.66 -17.58
C THR A 58 10.55 5.47 -18.66
N LEU A 59 9.51 6.31 -18.64
CA LEU A 59 8.47 6.34 -19.67
C LEU A 59 9.01 6.83 -21.02
N GLU A 60 9.86 7.86 -21.01
CA GLU A 60 10.49 8.36 -22.23
C GLU A 60 11.37 7.30 -22.90
N LEU A 61 12.15 6.56 -22.12
CA LEU A 61 12.98 5.47 -22.61
C LEU A 61 12.17 4.29 -23.14
N ALA A 62 10.97 4.07 -22.59
CA ALA A 62 10.02 3.09 -23.13
C ALA A 62 9.33 3.55 -24.42
N GLY A 63 9.52 4.80 -24.83
CA GLY A 63 8.95 5.33 -26.08
C GLY A 63 7.70 6.18 -25.91
N PHE A 64 7.27 6.47 -24.69
CA PHE A 64 6.15 7.37 -24.43
C PHE A 64 6.53 8.85 -24.58
N GLU A 65 5.53 9.66 -24.92
CA GLU A 65 5.58 11.12 -24.86
C GLU A 65 4.79 11.59 -23.64
N MET A 66 5.47 11.93 -22.56
CA MET A 66 4.85 12.21 -21.26
C MET A 66 3.76 13.29 -21.32
N GLY A 67 3.94 14.32 -22.12
CA GLY A 67 2.96 15.41 -22.28
C GLY A 67 1.64 14.98 -22.94
N ARG A 68 1.55 13.76 -23.46
CA ARG A 68 0.36 13.23 -24.15
C ARG A 68 -0.39 12.18 -23.36
N LEU A 69 0.15 11.68 -22.24
CA LEU A 69 -0.40 10.53 -21.53
C LEU A 69 -1.87 10.70 -21.13
N ASP A 70 -2.23 11.85 -20.55
CA ASP A 70 -3.61 12.12 -20.15
C ASP A 70 -4.53 12.35 -21.35
N ALA A 71 -4.11 13.15 -22.32
CA ALA A 71 -4.89 13.41 -23.53
C ALA A 71 -5.13 12.16 -24.38
N ALA A 72 -4.19 11.21 -24.33
CA ALA A 72 -4.30 9.90 -25.00
C ALA A 72 -5.12 8.89 -24.17
N GLU A 73 -5.57 9.22 -22.97
CA GLU A 73 -6.17 8.25 -22.03
C GLU A 73 -5.23 7.08 -21.67
N ALA A 74 -3.93 7.23 -21.88
CA ALA A 74 -2.92 6.26 -21.47
C ALA A 74 -2.64 6.30 -19.95
N ALA A 75 -3.05 7.37 -19.29
CA ALA A 75 -3.12 7.56 -17.84
C ALA A 75 -4.16 8.62 -17.51
N ILE A 76 -4.77 8.54 -16.34
CA ILE A 76 -5.61 9.61 -15.77
C ILE A 76 -4.78 10.33 -14.72
N THR A 77 -4.48 11.60 -14.93
CA THR A 77 -3.61 12.35 -14.04
C THR A 77 -4.32 13.54 -13.41
N MET A 78 -4.03 13.81 -12.14
CA MET A 78 -4.57 15.00 -11.48
C MET A 78 -4.15 16.29 -12.22
N ALA A 79 -2.89 16.37 -12.65
CA ALA A 79 -2.37 17.53 -13.38
C ALA A 79 -3.09 17.77 -14.72
N GLY A 80 -3.51 16.69 -15.42
CA GLY A 80 -4.23 16.79 -16.68
C GLY A 80 -5.71 17.17 -16.53
N ARG A 81 -6.31 16.84 -15.38
CA ARG A 81 -7.77 16.95 -15.17
C ARG A 81 -8.20 17.93 -14.09
N TYR A 82 -7.26 18.55 -13.37
CA TYR A 82 -7.60 19.53 -12.34
C TYR A 82 -8.40 20.70 -12.94
N PRO A 83 -9.46 21.23 -12.26
CA PRO A 83 -9.95 20.82 -10.93
C PRO A 83 -10.99 19.68 -10.94
N ALA A 84 -11.34 19.12 -12.09
CA ALA A 84 -12.38 18.09 -12.25
C ALA A 84 -11.87 16.65 -12.10
N TYR A 85 -10.79 16.45 -11.33
CA TYR A 85 -10.22 15.12 -11.10
C TYR A 85 -11.12 14.31 -10.15
N PRO A 86 -11.63 13.13 -10.56
CA PRO A 86 -12.44 12.28 -9.69
C PRO A 86 -11.60 11.65 -8.58
N GLN A 87 -12.12 11.63 -7.36
CA GLN A 87 -11.44 10.97 -6.24
C GLN A 87 -11.27 9.46 -6.50
N MET A 88 -10.18 8.88 -6.05
CA MET A 88 -9.86 7.44 -6.12
C MET A 88 -9.79 6.86 -7.53
N VAL A 89 -9.82 7.68 -8.57
CA VAL A 89 -9.76 7.22 -9.97
C VAL A 89 -8.35 6.75 -10.36
N TRP A 90 -7.34 7.18 -9.63
CA TRP A 90 -5.93 6.86 -9.89
C TRP A 90 -5.66 5.36 -9.97
N PHE A 91 -6.35 4.57 -9.14
CA PHE A 91 -6.20 3.10 -9.13
C PHE A 91 -6.50 2.46 -10.49
N SER A 92 -7.42 3.03 -11.28
CA SER A 92 -7.72 2.53 -12.62
C SER A 92 -6.53 2.62 -13.59
N ASN A 93 -5.49 3.38 -13.24
CA ASN A 93 -4.29 3.49 -14.06
C ASN A 93 -3.46 2.21 -14.11
N TYR A 94 -3.60 1.27 -13.17
CA TYR A 94 -2.96 -0.05 -13.28
C TYR A 94 -3.28 -0.77 -14.58
N ASP A 95 -4.48 -0.57 -15.13
CA ASP A 95 -4.92 -1.17 -16.40
C ASP A 95 -4.76 -0.26 -17.62
N ARG A 96 -4.32 1.00 -17.42
CA ARG A 96 -4.05 1.90 -18.52
C ARG A 96 -2.75 1.57 -19.24
N LEU A 97 -2.68 1.92 -20.52
CA LEU A 97 -1.54 1.59 -21.39
C LEU A 97 -0.18 1.88 -20.75
N ALA A 98 0.02 3.06 -20.19
CA ALA A 98 1.34 3.47 -19.72
C ALA A 98 1.80 2.63 -18.51
N CYS A 99 1.00 2.56 -17.46
CA CYS A 99 1.31 1.82 -16.25
C CYS A 99 1.45 0.31 -16.52
N ALA A 100 0.46 -0.29 -17.19
CA ALA A 100 0.48 -1.72 -17.51
C ALA A 100 1.70 -2.11 -18.37
N THR A 101 2.09 -1.25 -19.32
CA THR A 101 3.30 -1.46 -20.14
C THR A 101 4.55 -1.43 -19.26
N MET A 102 4.68 -0.42 -18.39
CA MET A 102 5.90 -0.27 -17.59
C MET A 102 6.11 -1.42 -16.61
N PHE A 103 5.07 -1.87 -15.94
CA PHE A 103 5.16 -3.06 -15.08
C PHE A 103 5.48 -4.33 -15.86
N THR A 104 4.91 -4.49 -17.05
CA THR A 104 5.26 -5.62 -17.94
C THR A 104 6.73 -5.57 -18.35
N LEU A 105 7.27 -4.39 -18.68
CA LEU A 105 8.70 -4.22 -18.99
C LEU A 105 9.59 -4.48 -17.79
N PHE A 106 9.20 -4.01 -16.60
CA PHE A 106 9.98 -4.16 -15.37
C PHE A 106 10.09 -5.63 -14.94
N PHE A 107 9.00 -6.38 -14.94
CA PHE A 107 8.97 -7.74 -14.42
C PHE A 107 9.22 -8.83 -15.47
N ALA A 108 8.83 -8.61 -16.71
CA ALA A 108 8.88 -9.63 -17.77
C ALA A 108 9.23 -9.05 -19.16
N GLY A 109 9.92 -7.93 -19.23
CA GLY A 109 10.33 -7.29 -20.49
C GLY A 109 11.18 -8.20 -21.37
N ASN A 110 12.05 -9.03 -20.77
CA ASN A 110 12.86 -10.00 -21.50
C ASN A 110 12.03 -11.05 -22.24
N ARG A 111 10.83 -11.38 -21.71
CA ARG A 111 9.92 -12.36 -22.31
C ARG A 111 8.97 -11.73 -23.33
N PHE A 112 8.29 -10.63 -22.94
CA PHE A 112 7.20 -10.07 -23.72
C PHE A 112 7.58 -8.91 -24.63
N ALA A 113 8.74 -8.29 -24.36
CA ALA A 113 9.26 -7.18 -25.16
C ALA A 113 10.78 -7.31 -25.37
N PRO A 114 11.29 -8.45 -25.89
CA PRO A 114 12.72 -8.75 -25.95
C PRO A 114 13.51 -7.80 -26.87
N GLN A 115 12.83 -7.05 -27.74
CA GLN A 115 13.47 -6.10 -28.66
C GLN A 115 13.65 -4.71 -28.03
N VAL A 116 12.93 -4.43 -26.93
CA VAL A 116 12.99 -3.11 -26.28
C VAL A 116 14.31 -2.93 -25.54
N ARG A 117 15.03 -1.87 -25.92
CA ARG A 117 16.31 -1.49 -25.33
C ARG A 117 16.22 -0.10 -24.72
N MET A 118 16.73 0.03 -23.49
CA MET A 118 16.94 1.29 -22.82
C MET A 118 18.44 1.53 -22.68
N GLU A 119 18.97 2.56 -23.32
CA GLU A 119 20.40 2.83 -23.41
C GLU A 119 21.26 1.63 -23.88
N GLY A 120 20.69 0.78 -24.74
CA GLY A 120 21.36 -0.40 -25.30
C GLY A 120 21.20 -1.69 -24.48
N GLU A 121 20.68 -1.61 -23.25
CA GLU A 121 20.43 -2.73 -22.36
C GLU A 121 18.97 -3.24 -22.50
N PRO A 122 18.64 -4.54 -22.29
CA PRO A 122 17.26 -4.99 -22.21
C PRO A 122 16.47 -4.20 -21.18
N ALA A 123 15.24 -3.81 -21.52
CA ALA A 123 14.44 -2.91 -20.69
C ALA A 123 14.24 -3.42 -19.25
N GLN A 124 13.96 -4.72 -19.08
CA GLN A 124 13.83 -5.34 -17.75
C GLN A 124 15.10 -5.18 -16.92
N GLU A 125 16.25 -5.52 -17.49
CA GLU A 125 17.54 -5.47 -16.80
C GLU A 125 17.89 -4.03 -16.42
N PHE A 126 17.67 -3.10 -17.36
CA PHE A 126 17.91 -1.67 -17.13
C PHE A 126 17.06 -1.12 -15.98
N LEU A 127 15.75 -1.35 -16.02
CA LEU A 127 14.82 -0.82 -15.01
C LEU A 127 15.08 -1.43 -13.63
N GLN A 128 15.20 -2.76 -13.52
CA GLN A 128 15.45 -3.41 -12.23
C GLN A 128 16.82 -3.02 -11.65
N ARG A 129 17.85 -2.92 -12.49
CA ARG A 129 19.18 -2.50 -12.02
C ARG A 129 19.19 -1.09 -11.46
N HIS A 130 18.49 -0.14 -12.12
CA HIS A 130 18.40 1.23 -11.63
C HIS A 130 17.60 1.33 -10.33
N TYR A 131 16.49 0.59 -10.23
CA TYR A 131 15.69 0.54 -9.03
C TYR A 131 16.49 -0.05 -7.85
N ILE A 132 17.09 -1.21 -8.03
CA ILE A 132 17.89 -1.88 -7.00
C ILE A 132 19.08 -0.99 -6.57
N ALA A 133 19.77 -0.36 -7.52
CA ALA A 133 20.87 0.54 -7.21
C ALA A 133 20.43 1.77 -6.42
N ALA A 134 19.22 2.28 -6.64
CA ALA A 134 18.66 3.36 -5.82
C ALA A 134 18.40 2.90 -4.38
N MET A 135 17.85 1.69 -4.21
CA MET A 135 17.60 1.11 -2.89
C MET A 135 18.88 0.72 -2.15
N GLU A 136 19.93 0.32 -2.87
CA GLU A 136 21.27 0.11 -2.26
C GLU A 136 21.82 1.40 -1.64
N GLN A 137 21.60 2.56 -2.26
CA GLN A 137 22.00 3.84 -1.66
C GLN A 137 21.24 4.14 -0.37
N VAL A 138 19.96 3.74 -0.29
CA VAL A 138 19.19 3.83 0.96
C VAL A 138 19.75 2.87 1.99
N ALA A 139 19.96 1.61 1.63
CA ALA A 139 20.46 0.58 2.55
C ALA A 139 21.86 0.94 3.09
N GLU A 140 22.78 1.41 2.23
CA GLU A 140 24.08 1.91 2.64
C GLU A 140 23.98 3.04 3.67
N ARG A 141 23.03 3.98 3.46
CA ARG A 141 22.83 5.11 4.36
C ARG A 141 22.21 4.69 5.71
N MET A 142 21.36 3.68 5.72
CA MET A 142 20.69 3.17 6.93
C MET A 142 21.56 2.16 7.70
N ALA A 143 22.66 1.68 7.12
CA ALA A 143 23.54 0.70 7.74
C ALA A 143 23.98 1.12 9.15
N GLY A 144 23.89 0.19 10.10
CA GLY A 144 24.21 0.43 11.51
C GLY A 144 23.10 1.07 12.36
N LEU A 145 21.94 1.40 11.80
CA LEU A 145 20.76 1.81 12.55
C LEU A 145 19.99 0.57 13.02
N SER A 146 20.27 0.08 14.23
CA SER A 146 19.73 -1.19 14.78
C SER A 146 18.21 -1.25 14.92
N HIS A 147 17.50 -0.13 14.79
CA HIS A 147 16.04 -0.05 14.81
C HIS A 147 15.44 -0.10 13.39
N VAL A 148 16.24 -0.15 12.34
CA VAL A 148 15.80 -0.44 10.97
C VAL A 148 15.78 -1.95 10.81
N LEU A 149 14.59 -2.53 10.62
CA LEU A 149 14.40 -3.97 10.50
C LEU A 149 14.77 -4.51 9.12
N GLY A 150 14.58 -3.69 8.08
CA GLY A 150 14.79 -4.11 6.71
C GLY A 150 14.06 -3.25 5.69
N TYR A 151 13.80 -3.85 4.51
CA TYR A 151 13.35 -3.15 3.32
C TYR A 151 12.23 -3.91 2.64
N ASP A 152 11.17 -3.21 2.27
CA ASP A 152 10.18 -3.76 1.35
C ASP A 152 10.72 -3.79 -0.08
N THR A 153 10.23 -4.74 -0.85
CA THR A 153 10.66 -4.94 -2.23
C THR A 153 10.08 -3.91 -3.18
N LEU A 154 8.84 -3.56 -3.02
CA LEU A 154 8.12 -2.52 -3.77
C LEU A 154 6.67 -2.43 -3.28
N ASN A 155 6.21 -1.24 -2.90
CA ASN A 155 4.80 -0.99 -2.57
C ASN A 155 3.87 -1.41 -3.71
N GLU A 156 2.82 -2.16 -3.41
CA GLU A 156 1.69 -2.51 -4.28
C GLU A 156 2.07 -2.78 -5.76
N PRO A 157 2.96 -3.75 -6.05
CA PRO A 157 3.45 -3.94 -7.41
C PRO A 157 2.34 -4.33 -8.39
N GLY A 158 2.26 -3.65 -9.53
CA GLY A 158 1.35 -4.03 -10.61
C GLY A 158 1.89 -5.22 -11.42
N SER A 159 1.02 -6.16 -11.80
CA SER A 159 1.40 -7.25 -12.73
C SER A 159 1.50 -6.80 -14.19
N GLY A 160 1.06 -5.59 -14.51
CA GLY A 160 0.93 -5.16 -15.90
C GLY A 160 0.01 -6.09 -16.69
N TYR A 161 0.45 -6.54 -17.86
CA TYR A 161 -0.28 -7.52 -18.66
C TYR A 161 0.10 -8.98 -18.35
N ILE A 162 1.09 -9.22 -17.49
CA ILE A 162 1.64 -10.56 -17.20
C ILE A 162 0.54 -11.49 -16.67
N GLY A 163 0.43 -12.68 -17.27
CA GLY A 163 -0.53 -13.70 -16.84
C GLY A 163 -1.96 -13.50 -17.37
N VAL A 164 -2.20 -12.45 -18.16
CA VAL A 164 -3.53 -12.21 -18.73
C VAL A 164 -3.82 -13.23 -19.83
N GLU A 165 -4.84 -14.05 -19.61
CA GLU A 165 -5.24 -15.12 -20.54
C GLU A 165 -5.93 -14.57 -21.79
N ASN A 166 -6.61 -13.42 -21.68
CA ASN A 166 -7.24 -12.74 -22.80
C ASN A 166 -7.27 -11.23 -22.55
N LEU A 167 -6.70 -10.43 -23.44
CA LEU A 167 -6.69 -8.97 -23.35
C LEU A 167 -8.08 -8.33 -23.46
N ASP A 168 -9.07 -9.04 -23.97
CA ASP A 168 -10.46 -8.53 -24.00
C ASP A 168 -11.20 -8.81 -22.69
N VAL A 169 -10.56 -8.47 -21.58
CA VAL A 169 -11.08 -8.60 -20.21
C VAL A 169 -11.08 -7.25 -19.49
N ILE A 170 -12.09 -7.01 -18.68
CA ILE A 170 -12.15 -5.92 -17.71
C ILE A 170 -11.65 -6.47 -16.38
N ARG A 171 -10.55 -5.91 -15.83
CA ARG A 171 -10.03 -6.35 -14.53
C ARG A 171 -10.57 -5.50 -13.39
N PHE A 172 -10.59 -4.20 -13.58
CA PHE A 172 -11.02 -3.25 -12.54
C PHE A 172 -12.13 -2.33 -13.04
N ASN A 173 -13.11 -2.10 -12.18
CA ASN A 173 -14.15 -1.09 -12.36
C ASN A 173 -14.05 -0.10 -11.21
N THR A 174 -13.51 1.08 -11.47
CA THR A 174 -13.35 2.13 -10.46
C THR A 174 -14.40 3.21 -10.67
N PRO A 175 -15.19 3.58 -9.63
CA PRO A 175 -16.14 4.69 -9.72
C PRO A 175 -15.46 5.99 -10.18
N GLY A 176 -16.02 6.64 -11.19
CA GLY A 176 -15.47 7.83 -11.82
C GLY A 176 -14.52 7.54 -12.99
N ALA A 177 -14.14 6.27 -13.22
CA ALA A 177 -13.31 5.86 -14.36
C ALA A 177 -14.13 5.23 -15.48
N PRO A 178 -13.68 5.36 -16.75
CA PRO A 178 -14.25 4.61 -17.87
C PRO A 178 -14.03 3.10 -17.72
N ILE A 179 -15.03 2.33 -18.08
CA ILE A 179 -15.01 0.86 -18.09
C ILE A 179 -14.35 0.40 -19.37
N LEU A 180 -13.18 -0.23 -19.28
CA LEU A 180 -12.36 -0.64 -20.43
C LEU A 180 -11.88 -2.08 -20.26
N THR A 181 -11.84 -2.82 -21.37
CA THR A 181 -10.97 -4.00 -21.44
C THR A 181 -9.51 -3.57 -21.54
N LEU A 182 -8.59 -4.44 -21.19
CA LEU A 182 -7.15 -4.16 -21.34
C LEU A 182 -6.78 -3.83 -22.79
N PHE A 183 -7.41 -4.52 -23.75
CA PHE A 183 -7.21 -4.21 -25.18
C PHE A 183 -7.75 -2.81 -25.54
N GLN A 184 -8.91 -2.44 -25.05
CA GLN A 184 -9.47 -1.09 -25.26
C GLN A 184 -8.57 -0.01 -24.66
N ALA A 185 -8.07 -0.21 -23.42
CA ALA A 185 -7.14 0.70 -22.79
C ALA A 185 -5.83 0.84 -23.58
N MET A 186 -5.30 -0.27 -24.09
CA MET A 186 -4.09 -0.30 -24.93
C MET A 186 -4.30 0.50 -26.23
N THR A 187 -5.41 0.29 -26.94
CA THR A 187 -5.67 0.93 -28.22
C THR A 187 -6.05 2.40 -28.10
N VAL A 188 -6.86 2.76 -27.09
CA VAL A 188 -7.20 4.16 -26.81
C VAL A 188 -5.93 4.97 -26.49
N GLY A 189 -5.05 4.44 -25.63
CA GLY A 189 -3.76 5.07 -25.34
C GLY A 189 -2.82 5.17 -26.54
N SER A 190 -2.99 4.30 -27.53
CA SER A 190 -2.23 4.31 -28.79
C SER A 190 -2.85 5.20 -29.88
N GLY A 191 -3.93 5.94 -29.57
CA GLY A 191 -4.52 6.92 -30.48
C GLY A 191 -5.81 6.49 -31.17
N VAL A 192 -6.50 5.45 -30.71
CA VAL A 192 -7.78 5.03 -31.27
C VAL A 192 -8.94 5.59 -30.43
N PRO A 193 -9.80 6.48 -31.00
CA PRO A 193 -10.97 6.97 -30.29
C PRO A 193 -11.95 5.84 -29.93
N LEU A 194 -12.55 5.94 -28.74
CA LEU A 194 -13.48 4.92 -28.24
C LEU A 194 -14.69 5.56 -27.56
N VAL A 195 -15.88 5.01 -27.80
CA VAL A 195 -17.06 5.28 -27.00
C VAL A 195 -17.21 4.17 -25.98
N SER A 196 -17.26 4.54 -24.69
CA SER A 196 -17.37 3.59 -23.59
C SER A 196 -18.36 4.08 -22.54
N ARG A 197 -18.60 3.23 -21.54
CA ARG A 197 -19.35 3.60 -20.34
C ARG A 197 -18.37 4.06 -19.25
N GLN A 198 -18.81 4.98 -18.43
CA GLN A 198 -18.10 5.41 -17.21
C GLN A 198 -19.00 5.17 -16.02
N MET A 199 -18.50 4.41 -15.06
CA MET A 199 -19.18 4.18 -13.79
C MET A 199 -19.28 5.51 -13.01
N GLN A 200 -20.48 5.83 -12.53
CA GLN A 200 -20.68 6.98 -11.65
C GLN A 200 -20.73 6.52 -10.19
N ARG A 201 -20.37 7.39 -9.25
CA ARG A 201 -20.50 7.08 -7.81
C ARG A 201 -21.97 7.03 -7.39
N GLU A 202 -22.75 7.93 -7.95
CA GLU A 202 -24.19 8.02 -7.73
C GLU A 202 -24.90 7.93 -9.09
N GLY A 203 -25.96 7.16 -9.15
CA GLY A 203 -26.71 6.95 -10.39
C GLY A 203 -26.14 5.81 -11.26
N GLY A 204 -26.62 5.73 -12.49
CA GLY A 204 -26.18 4.73 -13.46
C GLY A 204 -24.93 5.17 -14.24
N ASP A 205 -24.40 4.25 -15.07
CA ASP A 205 -23.29 4.56 -15.98
C ASP A 205 -23.68 5.63 -16.99
N VAL A 206 -22.72 6.47 -17.35
CA VAL A 206 -22.84 7.44 -18.45
C VAL A 206 -21.99 7.02 -19.65
N THR A 207 -22.42 7.41 -20.85
CA THR A 207 -21.62 7.21 -22.08
C THR A 207 -20.62 8.32 -22.21
N VAL A 208 -19.34 7.97 -22.45
CA VAL A 208 -18.24 8.90 -22.64
C VAL A 208 -17.48 8.58 -23.93
N THR A 209 -16.95 9.61 -24.57
CA THR A 209 -16.03 9.45 -25.71
C THR A 209 -14.61 9.70 -25.23
N LEU A 210 -13.76 8.70 -25.35
CA LEU A 210 -12.37 8.72 -24.94
C LEU A 210 -11.49 9.04 -26.12
N ASN A 211 -10.46 9.86 -25.89
CA ASN A 211 -9.46 10.25 -26.87
C ASN A 211 -10.05 10.67 -28.24
N PRO A 212 -11.01 11.60 -28.30
CA PRO A 212 -11.70 11.94 -29.56
C PRO A 212 -10.78 12.55 -30.63
N GLN A 213 -9.63 13.09 -30.24
CA GLN A 213 -8.64 13.66 -31.15
C GLN A 213 -7.65 12.62 -31.70
N GLY A 214 -7.71 11.36 -31.26
CA GLY A 214 -6.80 10.31 -31.70
C GLY A 214 -5.34 10.57 -31.32
N VAL A 215 -5.10 11.15 -30.15
CA VAL A 215 -3.74 11.43 -29.63
C VAL A 215 -3.07 10.11 -29.24
N SER A 216 -1.89 9.81 -29.77
CA SER A 216 -1.09 8.67 -29.33
C SER A 216 -0.19 9.06 -28.16
N ALA A 217 -0.16 8.25 -27.11
CA ALA A 217 0.80 8.36 -26.03
C ALA A 217 2.23 8.01 -26.46
N TRP A 218 2.38 7.24 -27.52
CA TRP A 218 3.67 6.90 -28.10
C TRP A 218 4.29 8.09 -28.83
N ARG A 219 5.62 8.18 -28.80
CA ARG A 219 6.39 9.24 -29.44
C ARG A 219 6.23 9.20 -30.97
N SER A 220 6.12 8.00 -31.52
CA SER A 220 5.80 7.72 -32.92
C SER A 220 5.05 6.40 -33.03
N ALA A 221 4.50 6.10 -34.22
CA ALA A 221 3.81 4.82 -34.48
C ALA A 221 4.77 3.61 -34.33
N GLU A 222 6.04 3.81 -34.66
CA GLU A 222 7.08 2.79 -34.54
C GLU A 222 7.54 2.59 -33.09
N ALA A 223 7.13 3.46 -32.15
CA ALA A 223 7.42 3.31 -30.73
C ALA A 223 6.39 2.43 -30.01
N ASP A 224 5.26 2.10 -30.63
CA ASP A 224 4.25 1.24 -30.03
C ASP A 224 4.77 -0.19 -29.85
N ILE A 225 5.18 -0.49 -28.63
CA ILE A 225 5.80 -1.77 -28.26
C ILE A 225 4.90 -2.95 -28.63
N TRP A 226 3.60 -2.83 -28.37
CA TRP A 226 2.68 -3.95 -28.54
C TRP A 226 2.32 -4.22 -30.00
N ARG A 227 2.28 -3.19 -30.81
CA ARG A 227 2.20 -3.35 -32.27
C ARG A 227 3.47 -3.97 -32.85
N GLN A 228 4.64 -3.52 -32.42
CA GLN A 228 5.93 -4.11 -32.85
C GLN A 228 6.03 -5.61 -32.54
N HIS A 229 5.42 -6.05 -31.41
CA HIS A 229 5.43 -7.45 -31.01
C HIS A 229 4.21 -8.24 -31.56
N GLY A 230 3.40 -7.62 -32.44
CA GLY A 230 2.27 -8.27 -33.10
C GLY A 230 1.14 -8.67 -32.18
N VAL A 231 0.96 -7.94 -31.07
CA VAL A 231 -0.18 -8.14 -30.14
C VAL A 231 -1.47 -7.65 -30.79
N TRP A 232 -1.39 -6.50 -31.46
CA TRP A 232 -2.50 -5.88 -32.16
C TRP A 232 -2.01 -5.07 -33.37
N ASP A 233 -2.92 -4.75 -34.31
CA ASP A 233 -2.65 -3.82 -35.39
C ASP A 233 -3.94 -3.14 -35.87
N VAL A 234 -3.82 -2.20 -36.80
CA VAL A 234 -4.95 -1.56 -37.45
C VAL A 234 -5.32 -2.37 -38.69
N GLY A 235 -6.56 -2.84 -38.76
CA GLY A 235 -7.07 -3.59 -39.91
C GLY A 235 -7.27 -2.73 -41.13
N THR A 236 -7.59 -3.39 -42.26
CA THR A 236 -7.87 -2.72 -43.55
C THR A 236 -9.11 -1.81 -43.48
N ASP A 237 -9.98 -2.02 -42.53
CA ASP A 237 -11.16 -1.18 -42.24
C ASP A 237 -10.83 0.02 -41.33
N GLY A 238 -9.57 0.21 -40.95
CA GLY A 238 -9.11 1.28 -40.08
C GLY A 238 -9.40 1.03 -38.58
N LYS A 239 -9.92 -0.14 -38.20
CA LYS A 239 -10.23 -0.48 -36.81
C LYS A 239 -9.10 -1.27 -36.17
N PRO A 240 -8.93 -1.13 -34.83
CA PRO A 240 -7.96 -1.94 -34.11
C PRO A 240 -8.39 -3.42 -34.10
N GLN A 241 -7.44 -4.30 -34.38
CA GLN A 241 -7.61 -5.75 -34.38
C GLN A 241 -6.68 -6.38 -33.37
N LEU A 242 -7.23 -7.14 -32.42
CA LEU A 242 -6.48 -7.95 -31.47
C LEU A 242 -5.99 -9.21 -32.18
N LEU A 243 -4.70 -9.26 -32.47
CA LEU A 243 -4.08 -10.37 -33.25
C LEU A 243 -3.72 -11.54 -32.33
N ARG A 244 -3.31 -11.26 -31.12
CA ARG A 244 -2.86 -12.26 -30.13
C ARG A 244 -3.49 -11.97 -28.76
N PRO A 245 -4.74 -12.39 -28.53
CA PRO A 245 -5.47 -12.11 -27.28
C PRO A 245 -4.78 -12.71 -26.06
N ASP A 246 -4.08 -13.83 -26.22
CA ASP A 246 -3.38 -14.63 -25.21
C ASP A 246 -1.87 -14.36 -25.14
N TYR A 247 -1.40 -13.25 -25.70
CA TYR A 247 0.05 -12.95 -25.79
C TYR A 247 0.78 -13.04 -24.45
N PHE A 248 0.13 -12.63 -23.37
CA PHE A 248 0.71 -12.58 -22.03
C PHE A 248 0.35 -13.79 -21.15
N ALA A 249 -0.40 -14.74 -21.69
CA ALA A 249 -0.87 -15.92 -20.99
C ALA A 249 0.25 -16.87 -20.55
N GLY A 250 -0.09 -17.79 -19.65
CA GLY A 250 0.79 -18.88 -19.23
C GLY A 250 2.04 -18.43 -18.47
N THR A 251 2.02 -17.24 -17.85
CA THR A 251 3.08 -16.74 -16.95
C THR A 251 2.47 -16.44 -15.60
N ARG A 252 3.01 -17.03 -14.55
CA ARG A 252 2.59 -16.76 -13.18
C ARG A 252 3.40 -15.59 -12.65
N PHE A 253 2.73 -14.48 -12.35
CA PHE A 253 3.41 -13.24 -11.96
C PHE A 253 4.36 -13.46 -10.76
N PHE A 254 3.87 -14.03 -9.67
CA PHE A 254 4.70 -14.22 -8.48
C PHE A 254 5.82 -15.22 -8.68
N ALA A 255 5.53 -16.40 -9.23
CA ALA A 255 6.52 -17.46 -9.34
C ALA A 255 7.58 -17.19 -10.41
N ASP A 256 7.17 -16.64 -11.56
CA ASP A 256 8.04 -16.55 -12.73
C ASP A 256 8.70 -15.16 -12.88
N CYS A 257 8.14 -14.12 -12.23
CA CYS A 257 8.60 -12.73 -12.36
C CYS A 257 8.98 -12.08 -11.03
N MET A 258 8.07 -12.06 -10.05
CA MET A 258 8.32 -11.41 -8.76
C MET A 258 9.39 -12.16 -7.95
N GLN A 259 9.34 -13.47 -7.89
CA GLN A 259 10.31 -14.28 -7.14
C GLN A 259 11.78 -14.05 -7.57
N PRO A 260 12.15 -14.03 -8.87
CA PRO A 260 13.51 -13.66 -9.28
C PRO A 260 13.88 -12.23 -8.92
N PHE A 261 12.93 -11.29 -8.98
CA PHE A 261 13.16 -9.91 -8.57
C PHE A 261 13.44 -9.79 -7.07
N VAL A 262 12.63 -10.43 -6.22
CA VAL A 262 12.85 -10.50 -4.76
C VAL A 262 14.23 -11.06 -4.42
N ALA A 263 14.69 -12.10 -5.13
CA ALA A 263 16.01 -12.67 -4.92
C ALA A 263 17.14 -11.67 -5.21
N ARG A 264 17.04 -10.96 -6.34
CA ARG A 264 18.02 -9.91 -6.74
C ARG A 264 18.04 -8.77 -5.73
N PHE A 265 16.85 -8.31 -5.33
CA PHE A 265 16.68 -7.23 -4.35
C PHE A 265 17.27 -7.62 -2.98
N ALA A 266 16.89 -8.79 -2.45
CA ALA A 266 17.38 -9.29 -1.17
C ALA A 266 18.90 -9.41 -1.14
N GLN A 267 19.50 -9.93 -2.23
CA GLN A 267 20.96 -10.01 -2.36
C GLN A 267 21.61 -8.64 -2.31
N ALA A 268 20.99 -7.64 -2.93
CA ALA A 268 21.49 -6.27 -2.95
C ALA A 268 21.43 -5.63 -1.55
N MET A 269 20.28 -5.68 -0.88
CA MET A 269 20.10 -5.09 0.44
C MET A 269 21.06 -5.72 1.47
N ARG A 270 21.21 -7.04 1.44
CA ARG A 270 22.07 -7.79 2.38
C ARG A 270 23.57 -7.58 2.19
N ARG A 271 24.00 -6.90 1.14
CA ARG A 271 25.39 -6.41 1.05
C ARG A 271 25.71 -5.32 2.09
N HIS A 272 24.69 -4.56 2.48
CA HIS A 272 24.80 -3.44 3.42
C HIS A 272 24.35 -3.80 4.83
N ASP A 273 23.38 -4.71 4.94
CA ASP A 273 22.86 -5.22 6.20
C ASP A 273 22.52 -6.71 6.05
N SER A 274 23.40 -7.59 6.58
CA SER A 274 23.29 -9.05 6.43
C SER A 274 22.03 -9.64 7.06
N ASP A 275 21.47 -8.98 8.06
CA ASP A 275 20.32 -9.44 8.85
C ASP A 275 19.01 -8.78 8.42
N ALA A 276 19.06 -7.90 7.41
CA ALA A 276 17.88 -7.18 6.92
C ALA A 276 16.74 -8.14 6.56
N LEU A 277 15.58 -7.90 7.16
CA LEU A 277 14.33 -8.53 6.73
C LEU A 277 13.93 -7.98 5.36
N ILE A 278 13.39 -8.84 4.53
CA ILE A 278 12.83 -8.46 3.24
C ILE A 278 11.32 -8.58 3.34
N PHE A 279 10.64 -7.45 3.18
CA PHE A 279 9.19 -7.41 3.16
C PHE A 279 8.71 -7.63 1.72
N VAL A 280 7.60 -8.31 1.58
CA VAL A 280 7.03 -8.63 0.26
C VAL A 280 5.53 -8.43 0.29
N GLU A 281 5.01 -7.86 -0.78
CA GLU A 281 3.61 -7.55 -0.92
C GLU A 281 2.95 -8.31 -2.06
N GLY A 282 1.62 -8.45 -1.96
CA GLY A 282 0.78 -8.95 -3.03
C GLY A 282 0.40 -7.84 -4.01
N VAL A 283 0.04 -8.22 -5.23
CA VAL A 283 -0.60 -7.30 -6.17
C VAL A 283 -2.01 -6.98 -5.65
N PRO A 284 -2.39 -5.70 -5.49
CA PRO A 284 -3.74 -5.33 -5.08
C PRO A 284 -4.81 -5.98 -5.96
N GLY A 285 -5.80 -6.60 -5.34
CA GLY A 285 -6.91 -7.21 -6.06
C GLY A 285 -6.61 -8.53 -6.80
N VAL A 286 -5.36 -9.00 -6.86
CA VAL A 286 -4.99 -10.26 -7.55
C VAL A 286 -4.97 -11.42 -6.57
N PRO A 287 -5.75 -12.50 -6.81
CA PRO A 287 -5.87 -13.63 -5.89
C PRO A 287 -4.72 -14.65 -5.94
N GLU A 288 -3.71 -14.44 -6.79
CA GLU A 288 -2.58 -15.35 -6.92
C GLU A 288 -1.79 -15.43 -5.62
N ALA A 289 -1.46 -16.64 -5.18
CA ALA A 289 -0.66 -16.85 -3.99
C ALA A 289 0.78 -16.36 -4.22
N MET A 290 1.27 -15.51 -3.32
CA MET A 290 2.67 -15.08 -3.34
C MET A 290 3.59 -16.29 -3.15
N GLN A 291 4.71 -16.27 -3.87
CA GLN A 291 5.82 -17.19 -3.72
C GLN A 291 7.12 -16.41 -3.63
N VAL A 292 8.02 -16.86 -2.78
CA VAL A 292 9.34 -16.25 -2.62
C VAL A 292 10.43 -17.32 -2.78
N PRO A 293 11.67 -16.92 -3.14
CA PRO A 293 12.79 -17.85 -3.24
C PRO A 293 13.02 -18.57 -1.92
N MET A 294 13.23 -19.89 -1.98
CA MET A 294 13.57 -20.67 -0.79
C MET A 294 14.87 -20.18 -0.15
N GLY A 295 14.90 -20.13 1.17
CA GLY A 295 16.08 -19.72 1.94
C GLY A 295 16.26 -18.21 2.08
N ILE A 296 15.33 -17.40 1.59
CA ILE A 296 15.29 -15.95 1.85
C ILE A 296 14.29 -15.71 2.98
N PRO A 297 14.72 -15.31 4.19
CA PRO A 297 13.80 -14.83 5.21
C PRO A 297 13.04 -13.61 4.71
N VAL A 298 11.71 -13.71 4.70
CA VAL A 298 10.81 -12.62 4.30
C VAL A 298 9.75 -12.39 5.36
N VAL A 299 9.09 -11.24 5.29
CA VAL A 299 7.86 -10.90 6.00
C VAL A 299 6.79 -10.67 4.95
N ASN A 300 5.62 -11.27 5.09
CA ASN A 300 4.47 -10.93 4.28
C ASN A 300 3.92 -9.59 4.77
N ALA A 301 4.01 -8.55 3.94
CA ALA A 301 3.57 -7.19 4.24
C ALA A 301 2.34 -6.77 3.42
N SER A 302 1.52 -7.72 2.99
CA SER A 302 0.31 -7.43 2.20
C SER A 302 -0.60 -6.42 2.89
N HIS A 303 -1.24 -5.59 2.09
CA HIS A 303 -2.17 -4.55 2.51
C HIS A 303 -3.60 -5.09 2.67
N TRP A 304 -4.38 -4.41 3.51
CA TRP A 304 -5.81 -4.67 3.67
C TRP A 304 -6.58 -3.38 3.90
N TYR A 305 -7.63 -3.19 3.13
CA TYR A 305 -8.57 -2.09 3.31
C TYR A 305 -10.02 -2.60 3.29
N ASP A 306 -10.90 -1.93 4.02
CA ASP A 306 -12.33 -1.96 3.74
C ASP A 306 -12.56 -1.19 2.44
N GLU A 307 -12.56 -1.93 1.33
CA GLU A 307 -12.60 -1.35 -0.03
C GLU A 307 -13.85 -0.51 -0.27
N TRP A 308 -14.99 -0.87 0.34
CA TRP A 308 -16.19 -0.06 0.24
C TRP A 308 -15.98 1.33 0.83
N THR A 309 -15.50 1.40 2.06
CA THR A 309 -15.21 2.67 2.75
C THR A 309 -14.10 3.45 2.03
N LEU A 310 -13.07 2.75 1.56
CA LEU A 310 -11.96 3.33 0.82
C LEU A 310 -12.43 4.09 -0.43
N PHE A 311 -13.18 3.42 -1.31
CA PHE A 311 -13.57 3.99 -2.59
C PHE A 311 -14.77 4.93 -2.51
N ASN A 312 -15.71 4.70 -1.59
CA ASN A 312 -16.92 5.52 -1.49
C ASN A 312 -16.82 6.63 -0.45
N LYS A 313 -15.79 6.62 0.40
CA LYS A 313 -15.61 7.57 1.50
C LYS A 313 -16.86 7.68 2.39
N HIS A 314 -17.47 6.52 2.60
CA HIS A 314 -18.66 6.33 3.45
C HIS A 314 -18.52 5.02 4.22
N TYR A 315 -18.62 5.10 5.55
CA TYR A 315 -18.57 3.92 6.41
C TYR A 315 -19.94 3.57 6.97
N ASP A 316 -20.37 2.35 6.74
CA ASP A 316 -21.55 1.76 7.35
C ASP A 316 -21.14 0.44 8.05
N PRO A 317 -21.32 0.32 9.37
CA PRO A 317 -20.96 -0.91 10.08
C PRO A 317 -21.74 -2.15 9.63
N ALA A 318 -22.89 -1.97 8.98
CA ALA A 318 -23.77 -3.05 8.52
C ALA A 318 -23.74 -3.27 7.01
N PHE A 319 -22.88 -2.56 6.28
CA PHE A 319 -22.78 -2.68 4.82
C PHE A 319 -21.33 -2.69 4.35
N SER A 320 -20.99 -3.61 3.45
CA SER A 320 -19.74 -3.59 2.69
C SER A 320 -19.92 -4.32 1.36
N MET A 321 -18.89 -4.31 0.53
CA MET A 321 -18.84 -5.04 -0.73
C MET A 321 -17.54 -5.82 -0.84
N ASN A 322 -17.64 -7.10 -1.13
CA ASN A 322 -16.50 -7.89 -1.55
C ASN A 322 -16.34 -7.76 -3.08
N TRP A 323 -15.45 -6.90 -3.51
CA TRP A 323 -15.24 -6.61 -4.94
C TRP A 323 -14.73 -7.82 -5.72
N ARG A 324 -13.93 -8.68 -5.09
CA ARG A 324 -13.40 -9.90 -5.74
C ARG A 324 -14.50 -10.87 -6.14
N GLU A 325 -15.50 -11.01 -5.29
CA GLU A 325 -16.62 -11.93 -5.49
C GLU A 325 -17.86 -11.21 -6.05
N SER A 326 -17.76 -9.88 -6.25
CA SER A 326 -18.87 -9.01 -6.64
C SER A 326 -20.11 -9.20 -5.75
N GLN A 327 -19.86 -9.40 -4.43
CA GLN A 327 -20.89 -9.71 -3.46
C GLN A 327 -21.16 -8.53 -2.53
N ILE A 328 -22.42 -8.16 -2.40
CA ILE A 328 -22.88 -7.20 -1.39
C ILE A 328 -23.02 -7.94 -0.06
N ILE A 329 -22.45 -7.37 1.00
CA ILE A 329 -22.50 -7.89 2.36
C ILE A 329 -23.40 -6.97 3.20
N MET A 330 -24.40 -7.55 3.85
CA MET A 330 -25.35 -6.81 4.69
C MET A 330 -25.44 -7.46 6.07
N GLY A 331 -25.47 -6.63 7.10
CA GLY A 331 -25.50 -7.04 8.49
C GLY A 331 -24.12 -6.83 9.16
N GLU A 332 -24.14 -6.31 10.37
CA GLU A 332 -22.91 -5.95 11.10
C GLU A 332 -22.04 -7.17 11.39
N SER A 333 -22.65 -8.29 11.74
CA SER A 333 -21.98 -9.57 11.99
C SER A 333 -21.32 -10.11 10.72
N GLU A 334 -22.03 -10.05 9.60
CA GLU A 334 -21.60 -10.55 8.30
C GLU A 334 -20.44 -9.71 7.74
N VAL A 335 -20.52 -8.38 7.87
CA VAL A 335 -19.43 -7.47 7.50
C VAL A 335 -18.18 -7.78 8.32
N ARG A 336 -18.33 -7.89 9.66
CA ARG A 336 -17.21 -8.23 10.53
C ARG A 336 -16.59 -9.59 10.17
N GLN A 337 -17.41 -10.59 9.92
CA GLN A 337 -16.93 -11.93 9.54
C GLN A 337 -16.19 -11.91 8.21
N THR A 338 -16.68 -11.17 7.23
CA THR A 338 -16.01 -11.00 5.93
C THR A 338 -14.64 -10.38 6.08
N PHE A 339 -14.50 -9.31 6.85
CA PHE A 339 -13.20 -8.67 7.10
C PHE A 339 -12.24 -9.61 7.85
N LEU A 340 -12.75 -10.34 8.84
CA LEU A 340 -11.96 -11.36 9.56
C LEU A 340 -11.42 -12.44 8.61
N GLU A 341 -12.23 -12.90 7.67
CA GLU A 341 -11.82 -13.90 6.67
C GLU A 341 -10.80 -13.35 5.68
N GLN A 342 -10.95 -12.09 5.25
CA GLN A 342 -9.98 -11.43 4.38
C GLN A 342 -8.61 -11.35 5.06
N LEU A 343 -8.54 -10.85 6.29
CA LEU A 343 -7.29 -10.77 7.08
C LEU A 343 -6.71 -12.16 7.39
N ARG A 344 -7.57 -13.13 7.73
CA ARG A 344 -7.16 -14.52 7.95
C ARG A 344 -6.56 -15.14 6.69
N ARG A 345 -7.07 -14.81 5.50
CA ARG A 345 -6.52 -15.27 4.22
C ARG A 345 -5.08 -14.79 4.03
N ILE A 346 -4.77 -13.53 4.35
CA ILE A 346 -3.40 -12.99 4.29
C ILE A 346 -2.48 -13.77 5.24
N LYS A 347 -2.90 -14.00 6.48
CA LYS A 347 -2.14 -14.80 7.45
C LYS A 347 -1.94 -16.25 6.98
N THR A 348 -2.98 -16.86 6.43
CA THR A 348 -2.92 -18.23 5.90
C THR A 348 -1.96 -18.34 4.73
N MET A 349 -1.91 -17.33 3.86
CA MET A 349 -0.93 -17.27 2.76
C MET A 349 0.51 -17.29 3.29
N SER A 350 0.82 -16.55 4.34
CA SER A 350 2.14 -16.61 4.99
C SER A 350 2.49 -18.03 5.46
N GLN A 351 1.51 -18.74 6.03
CA GLN A 351 1.72 -20.08 6.56
C GLN A 351 1.86 -21.15 5.47
N GLN A 352 1.02 -21.11 4.44
CA GLN A 352 0.89 -22.15 3.45
C GLN A 352 1.76 -21.94 2.21
N SER A 353 1.85 -20.70 1.73
CA SER A 353 2.53 -20.37 0.47
C SER A 353 3.94 -19.83 0.67
N LEU A 354 4.20 -19.15 1.79
CA LEU A 354 5.48 -18.50 2.08
C LEU A 354 6.34 -19.25 3.11
N GLY A 355 5.93 -20.45 3.53
CA GLY A 355 6.73 -21.30 4.41
C GLY A 355 6.66 -20.94 5.90
N GLY A 356 5.59 -20.31 6.36
CA GLY A 356 5.37 -19.97 7.77
C GLY A 356 6.06 -18.68 8.23
N VAL A 357 6.26 -17.75 7.30
CA VAL A 357 6.87 -16.44 7.61
C VAL A 357 5.95 -15.56 8.45
N PRO A 358 6.49 -14.54 9.15
CA PRO A 358 5.68 -13.55 9.84
C PRO A 358 4.74 -12.80 8.88
N THR A 359 3.60 -12.36 9.42
CA THR A 359 2.63 -11.53 8.71
C THR A 359 2.58 -10.14 9.35
N LEU A 360 2.76 -9.11 8.55
CA LEU A 360 2.48 -7.73 8.84
C LEU A 360 1.38 -7.28 7.87
N ILE A 361 0.35 -6.61 8.33
CA ILE A 361 -0.49 -5.83 7.43
C ILE A 361 0.26 -4.52 7.16
N GLY A 362 0.90 -4.44 5.99
CA GLY A 362 1.80 -3.33 5.62
C GLY A 362 1.07 -2.00 5.54
N GLU A 363 -0.18 -2.04 5.09
CA GLU A 363 -1.09 -0.90 5.18
C GLU A 363 -2.50 -1.33 5.53
N PHE A 364 -3.16 -0.53 6.34
CA PHE A 364 -4.60 -0.50 6.57
C PHE A 364 -5.00 0.90 7.03
N GLY A 365 -6.23 1.30 6.83
CA GLY A 365 -6.69 2.63 7.24
C GLY A 365 -8.07 2.95 6.73
N LEU A 366 -8.44 4.21 6.90
CA LEU A 366 -9.69 4.75 6.35
C LEU A 366 -9.52 6.23 6.01
N PRO A 367 -10.28 6.75 5.03
CA PRO A 367 -10.29 8.18 4.73
C PRO A 367 -10.82 9.00 5.91
N PHE A 368 -10.19 10.13 6.22
CA PHE A 368 -10.70 11.07 7.23
C PHE A 368 -11.72 12.07 6.67
N ASP A 369 -11.84 12.17 5.35
CA ASP A 369 -12.85 12.98 4.65
C ASP A 369 -14.17 12.23 4.40
N LEU A 370 -14.51 11.24 5.24
CA LEU A 370 -15.77 10.52 5.18
C LEU A 370 -16.96 11.50 5.13
N ASP A 371 -17.96 11.16 4.31
CA ASP A 371 -19.18 11.93 4.14
C ASP A 371 -18.94 13.42 3.82
N GLY A 372 -17.93 13.68 2.96
CA GLY A 372 -17.53 15.03 2.58
C GLY A 372 -16.86 15.83 3.69
N GLY A 373 -16.14 15.15 4.59
CA GLY A 373 -15.37 15.76 5.67
C GLY A 373 -16.25 16.38 6.76
N VAL A 374 -17.39 15.77 7.06
CA VAL A 374 -18.31 16.28 8.09
C VAL A 374 -17.61 16.42 9.45
N ALA A 375 -16.71 15.49 9.79
CA ALA A 375 -15.95 15.49 11.02
C ALA A 375 -15.05 16.74 11.19
N TYR A 376 -14.56 17.32 10.10
CA TYR A 376 -13.74 18.53 10.15
C TYR A 376 -14.50 19.75 10.67
N ARG A 377 -15.79 19.83 10.38
CA ARG A 377 -16.67 20.94 10.77
C ARG A 377 -17.29 20.77 12.13
N THR A 378 -17.57 19.52 12.51
CA THR A 378 -18.30 19.18 13.73
C THR A 378 -17.38 18.82 14.90
N GLY A 379 -16.16 18.35 14.62
CA GLY A 379 -15.25 17.74 15.59
C GLY A 379 -15.71 16.32 16.00
N ASP A 380 -16.78 15.78 15.39
CA ASP A 380 -17.28 14.45 15.70
C ASP A 380 -16.64 13.39 14.81
N TYR A 381 -15.77 12.59 15.39
CA TYR A 381 -15.09 11.46 14.76
C TYR A 381 -15.70 10.11 15.14
N SER A 382 -16.92 10.05 15.65
CA SER A 382 -17.55 8.80 16.11
C SER A 382 -17.62 7.71 15.05
N THR A 383 -17.88 8.07 13.79
CA THR A 383 -17.86 7.16 12.64
C THR A 383 -16.46 6.56 12.43
N HIS A 384 -15.42 7.40 12.47
CA HIS A 384 -14.02 6.96 12.33
C HIS A 384 -13.61 6.05 13.51
N LEU A 385 -14.02 6.40 14.73
CA LEU A 385 -13.76 5.58 15.93
C LEU A 385 -14.43 4.20 15.79
N SER A 386 -15.67 4.14 15.32
CA SER A 386 -16.38 2.87 15.08
C SER A 386 -15.61 1.98 14.09
N ALA A 387 -15.15 2.54 12.96
CA ALA A 387 -14.37 1.82 11.97
C ALA A 387 -13.02 1.33 12.54
N LEU A 388 -12.25 2.22 13.16
CA LEU A 388 -10.94 1.89 13.71
C LEU A 388 -11.02 0.84 14.82
N HIS A 389 -11.99 0.94 15.74
CA HIS A 389 -12.18 -0.09 16.76
C HIS A 389 -12.47 -1.46 16.17
N ARG A 390 -13.25 -1.52 15.08
CA ARG A 390 -13.49 -2.78 14.36
C ARG A 390 -12.20 -3.30 13.73
N TYR A 391 -11.47 -2.48 12.98
CA TYR A 391 -10.26 -2.92 12.27
C TYR A 391 -9.19 -3.40 13.25
N TYR A 392 -8.89 -2.62 14.27
CA TYR A 392 -7.94 -3.03 15.31
C TYR A 392 -8.39 -4.26 16.10
N GLY A 393 -9.69 -4.38 16.40
CA GLY A 393 -10.23 -5.58 17.07
C GLY A 393 -10.04 -6.86 16.26
N LEU A 394 -10.12 -6.78 14.92
CA LEU A 394 -9.84 -7.91 14.03
C LEU A 394 -8.35 -8.25 13.96
N LEU A 395 -7.49 -7.23 13.95
CA LEU A 395 -6.03 -7.41 14.01
C LEU A 395 -5.62 -8.09 15.33
N ASP A 396 -6.20 -7.69 16.45
CA ASP A 396 -5.98 -8.30 17.75
C ASP A 396 -6.40 -9.78 17.78
N GLU A 397 -7.61 -10.08 17.30
CA GLU A 397 -8.14 -11.45 17.26
C GLU A 397 -7.24 -12.39 16.45
N LEU A 398 -6.63 -11.87 15.40
CA LEU A 398 -5.73 -12.64 14.53
C LEU A 398 -4.25 -12.55 14.93
N TRP A 399 -3.90 -11.77 15.96
CA TRP A 399 -2.49 -11.54 16.34
C TRP A 399 -1.66 -11.05 15.15
N LEU A 400 -2.14 -10.02 14.47
CA LEU A 400 -1.47 -9.42 13.33
C LEU A 400 -0.75 -8.15 13.74
N HIS A 401 0.49 -8.02 13.32
CA HIS A 401 1.17 -6.74 13.27
C HIS A 401 0.59 -5.91 12.13
N ALA A 402 0.54 -4.58 12.30
CA ALA A 402 0.00 -3.70 11.28
C ALA A 402 0.62 -2.31 11.35
N THR A 403 0.68 -1.63 10.21
CA THR A 403 1.03 -0.22 10.08
C THR A 403 -0.14 0.54 9.49
N GLN A 404 -0.63 1.55 10.21
CA GLN A 404 -1.77 2.34 9.76
C GLN A 404 -1.33 3.39 8.73
N TRP A 405 -1.96 3.40 7.57
CA TRP A 405 -1.86 4.44 6.58
C TRP A 405 -2.81 5.59 6.92
N ASN A 406 -2.34 6.84 7.21
CA ASN A 406 -0.93 7.20 7.29
C ASN A 406 -0.69 8.29 8.38
N TYR A 407 0.50 8.85 8.41
CA TYR A 407 0.83 10.10 9.08
C TYR A 407 1.52 11.05 8.12
N THR A 408 0.84 12.15 7.77
CA THR A 408 1.35 13.20 6.90
C THR A 408 1.48 14.50 7.69
N ALA A 409 2.72 14.93 7.96
CA ALA A 409 3.02 16.06 8.85
C ALA A 409 2.50 17.41 8.34
N ASP A 410 2.19 17.55 7.07
CA ASP A 410 1.65 18.77 6.44
C ASP A 410 0.23 18.59 5.90
N ASN A 411 -0.47 17.53 6.32
CA ASN A 411 -1.89 17.34 6.04
C ASN A 411 -2.71 18.58 6.47
N CYS A 412 -3.73 18.87 5.70
CA CYS A 412 -4.74 19.90 6.02
C CYS A 412 -6.10 19.51 5.40
N ASN A 413 -7.19 19.99 5.99
CA ASN A 413 -8.55 19.67 5.55
C ASN A 413 -8.84 20.04 4.08
N ALA A 414 -8.16 21.07 3.54
CA ALA A 414 -8.36 21.53 2.17
C ALA A 414 -7.70 20.63 1.10
N TRP A 415 -6.61 19.97 1.44
CA TRP A 415 -5.79 19.25 0.48
C TRP A 415 -5.45 17.81 0.92
N GLY A 416 -5.98 17.36 2.06
CA GLY A 416 -5.68 16.04 2.62
C GLY A 416 -4.18 15.80 2.73
N ASP A 417 -3.75 14.64 2.25
CA ASP A 417 -2.34 14.24 2.20
C ASP A 417 -1.57 14.87 1.03
N ARG A 418 -2.17 15.81 0.32
CA ARG A 418 -1.63 16.54 -0.85
C ARG A 418 -1.33 15.64 -2.04
N TRP A 419 -1.99 14.50 -2.11
CA TRP A 419 -1.84 13.52 -3.16
C TRP A 419 -3.23 13.00 -3.59
N ASN A 420 -3.55 13.11 -4.87
CA ASN A 420 -4.75 12.56 -5.53
C ASN A 420 -6.10 12.80 -4.79
N GLN A 421 -6.20 13.88 -3.99
CA GLN A 421 -7.34 14.21 -3.12
C GLN A 421 -7.61 13.14 -2.05
N GLU A 422 -6.58 12.44 -1.60
CA GLU A 422 -6.66 11.53 -0.47
C GLU A 422 -6.41 12.23 0.85
N ASP A 423 -7.02 11.69 1.90
CA ASP A 423 -6.89 12.19 3.26
C ASP A 423 -6.99 11.04 4.26
N PHE A 424 -5.87 10.37 4.51
CA PHE A 424 -5.76 9.22 5.41
C PHE A 424 -4.99 9.52 6.69
N SER A 425 -4.32 10.69 6.75
CA SER A 425 -3.47 11.00 7.88
C SER A 425 -4.22 11.04 9.20
N ILE A 426 -3.70 10.33 10.21
CA ILE A 426 -4.19 10.41 11.60
C ILE A 426 -3.96 11.79 12.23
N PHE A 427 -3.25 12.68 11.56
CA PHE A 427 -2.93 14.03 12.00
C PHE A 427 -3.34 15.05 10.93
N SER A 428 -3.79 16.22 11.36
CA SER A 428 -3.94 17.38 10.48
C SER A 428 -3.57 18.67 11.20
N ARG A 429 -2.90 19.58 10.47
CA ARG A 429 -2.54 20.90 10.98
C ARG A 429 -3.76 21.73 11.37
N ASP A 430 -4.87 21.55 10.68
CA ASP A 430 -6.09 22.32 10.95
C ASP A 430 -6.77 21.93 12.26
N GLN A 431 -6.50 20.73 12.80
CA GLN A 431 -6.96 20.29 14.11
C GLN A 431 -5.93 20.57 15.22
N GLN A 432 -4.72 21.03 14.89
CA GLN A 432 -3.69 21.34 15.87
C GLN A 432 -3.94 22.68 16.55
N SER A 433 -4.27 22.68 17.82
CA SER A 433 -4.49 23.88 18.65
C SER A 433 -3.27 24.27 19.50
N ASP A 434 -2.42 23.30 19.85
CA ASP A 434 -1.21 23.48 20.63
C ASP A 434 -0.08 22.60 20.10
N ALA A 435 0.95 23.21 19.52
CA ALA A 435 2.10 22.49 18.97
C ALA A 435 3.01 21.84 20.03
N THR A 436 2.81 22.16 21.32
CA THR A 436 3.56 21.56 22.43
C THR A 436 2.87 20.32 22.99
N ASP A 437 1.57 20.14 22.74
CA ASP A 437 0.84 18.92 23.05
C ASP A 437 1.01 17.89 21.91
N LEU A 438 1.62 16.76 22.23
CA LEU A 438 1.88 15.68 21.26
C LEU A 438 0.60 15.08 20.66
N ASN A 439 -0.54 15.19 21.33
CA ASN A 439 -1.83 14.70 20.87
C ASN A 439 -2.61 15.75 20.06
N SER A 440 -2.20 17.02 20.09
CA SER A 440 -2.88 18.08 19.36
C SER A 440 -2.72 17.90 17.85
N GLY A 441 -3.83 17.96 17.13
CA GLY A 441 -3.89 17.66 15.70
C GLY A 441 -4.22 16.21 15.38
N ALA A 442 -4.25 15.30 16.37
CA ALA A 442 -4.69 13.93 16.16
C ALA A 442 -6.19 13.87 15.79
N ARG A 443 -6.52 13.02 14.84
CA ARG A 443 -7.89 12.77 14.38
C ARG A 443 -8.31 11.36 14.81
N ALA A 444 -9.42 11.23 15.56
CA ALA A 444 -9.89 9.97 16.13
C ALA A 444 -8.82 9.23 16.99
N LEU A 445 -8.12 9.95 17.87
CA LEU A 445 -6.99 9.46 18.66
C LEU A 445 -7.31 8.15 19.40
N GLU A 446 -8.48 8.05 20.02
CA GLU A 446 -8.91 6.88 20.80
C GLU A 446 -9.08 5.62 19.93
N GLY A 447 -9.20 5.77 18.61
CA GLY A 447 -9.36 4.66 17.68
C GLY A 447 -8.06 3.89 17.47
N PHE A 448 -6.91 4.58 17.44
CA PHE A 448 -5.61 3.97 17.13
C PHE A 448 -4.65 3.95 18.34
N SER A 449 -4.71 4.91 19.24
CA SER A 449 -3.90 4.93 20.47
C SER A 449 -4.67 4.28 21.61
N ARG A 450 -4.55 2.97 21.74
CA ARG A 450 -5.30 2.12 22.67
C ARG A 450 -4.38 1.10 23.35
N PRO A 451 -4.80 0.48 24.48
CA PRO A 451 -4.01 -0.59 25.11
C PRO A 451 -3.81 -1.76 24.15
N HIS A 452 -2.59 -2.31 24.13
CA HIS A 452 -2.25 -3.51 23.36
C HIS A 452 -0.95 -4.15 23.85
N LEU A 453 -0.77 -5.42 23.53
CA LEU A 453 0.45 -6.17 23.81
C LEU A 453 1.60 -5.68 22.91
N LEU A 454 2.74 -5.31 23.51
CA LEU A 454 3.98 -4.97 22.81
C LEU A 454 4.93 -6.16 22.69
N ALA A 455 5.11 -6.89 23.80
CA ALA A 455 5.98 -8.06 23.84
C ALA A 455 5.45 -9.06 24.87
N CYS A 456 5.56 -10.35 24.56
CA CYS A 456 5.04 -11.43 25.38
C CYS A 456 6.17 -12.37 25.85
N ALA A 457 6.25 -12.61 27.15
CA ALA A 457 7.17 -13.59 27.72
C ALA A 457 6.68 -15.06 27.61
N GLY A 458 5.58 -15.27 26.88
CA GLY A 458 4.97 -16.57 26.65
C GLY A 458 4.22 -16.64 25.34
N LEU A 459 3.17 -17.44 25.29
CA LEU A 459 2.28 -17.55 24.13
C LEU A 459 1.05 -16.65 24.34
N PRO A 460 0.81 -15.63 23.53
CA PRO A 460 -0.42 -14.84 23.60
C PRO A 460 -1.61 -15.69 23.15
N MET A 461 -2.71 -15.66 23.92
CA MET A 461 -3.89 -16.51 23.70
C MET A 461 -5.15 -15.68 23.41
N GLU A 462 -5.35 -14.57 24.12
CA GLU A 462 -6.49 -13.68 23.95
C GLU A 462 -6.09 -12.24 24.24
N GLN A 463 -6.55 -11.30 23.41
CA GLN A 463 -6.46 -9.87 23.67
C GLN A 463 -7.77 -9.21 23.26
N SER A 464 -8.29 -8.34 24.12
CA SER A 464 -9.46 -7.53 23.78
C SER A 464 -9.41 -6.18 24.48
N TYR A 465 -9.97 -5.17 23.82
CA TYR A 465 -10.16 -3.84 24.39
C TYR A 465 -11.57 -3.33 24.10
N ASP A 466 -12.30 -3.00 25.13
CA ASP A 466 -13.59 -2.32 25.04
C ASP A 466 -13.39 -0.81 25.28
N ALA A 467 -13.51 -0.03 24.24
CA ALA A 467 -13.32 1.42 24.30
C ALA A 467 -14.39 2.15 25.12
N GLN A 468 -15.61 1.58 25.24
CA GLN A 468 -16.70 2.20 26.01
C GLN A 468 -16.42 2.11 27.51
N THR A 469 -16.06 0.91 27.98
CA THR A 469 -15.76 0.67 29.39
C THR A 469 -14.32 0.99 29.77
N GLY A 470 -13.41 1.00 28.78
CA GLY A 470 -11.97 1.09 28.99
C GLY A 470 -11.37 -0.18 29.59
N GLU A 471 -12.08 -1.32 29.47
CA GLU A 471 -11.54 -2.61 29.93
C GLU A 471 -10.62 -3.20 28.86
N PHE A 472 -9.40 -3.55 29.27
CA PHE A 472 -8.46 -4.31 28.47
C PHE A 472 -8.22 -5.67 29.14
N VAL A 473 -8.28 -6.74 28.36
CA VAL A 473 -8.04 -8.11 28.82
C VAL A 473 -6.93 -8.73 27.96
N LEU A 474 -5.97 -9.38 28.63
CA LEU A 474 -4.90 -10.14 28.00
C LEU A 474 -4.78 -11.50 28.69
N VAL A 475 -4.83 -12.58 27.92
CA VAL A 475 -4.58 -13.94 28.37
C VAL A 475 -3.33 -14.48 27.68
N ILE A 476 -2.39 -15.01 28.48
CA ILE A 476 -1.16 -15.59 27.96
C ILE A 476 -0.87 -16.95 28.61
N GLY A 477 -0.29 -17.85 27.82
CA GLY A 477 0.37 -19.04 28.32
C GLY A 477 1.81 -18.71 28.70
N ALA A 478 2.13 -18.66 29.99
CA ALA A 478 3.48 -18.33 30.44
C ALA A 478 4.39 -19.56 30.34
N GLU A 479 5.56 -19.36 29.73
CA GLU A 479 6.67 -20.30 29.73
C GLU A 479 7.69 -19.90 30.82
N PRO A 480 8.58 -20.81 31.26
CA PRO A 480 9.57 -20.52 32.30
C PRO A 480 10.70 -19.62 31.78
N ARG A 481 10.39 -18.36 31.49
CA ARG A 481 11.34 -17.28 31.20
C ARG A 481 11.22 -16.20 32.27
N PRO A 482 11.64 -16.48 33.52
CA PRO A 482 11.25 -15.71 34.71
C PRO A 482 11.73 -14.26 34.71
N ASN A 483 12.68 -13.90 33.86
CA ASN A 483 13.30 -12.58 33.84
C ASN A 483 12.86 -11.70 32.63
N LEU A 484 11.98 -12.21 31.77
CA LEU A 484 11.47 -11.44 30.66
C LEU A 484 10.08 -10.89 30.99
N PRO A 485 9.84 -9.58 30.80
CA PRO A 485 8.52 -9.01 30.98
C PRO A 485 7.58 -9.36 29.83
N THR A 486 6.29 -9.39 30.13
CA THR A 486 5.24 -9.16 29.15
C THR A 486 4.90 -7.67 29.19
N ASP A 487 5.08 -6.97 28.09
CA ASP A 487 4.94 -5.53 27.99
C ASP A 487 3.63 -5.16 27.32
N VAL A 488 2.83 -4.33 27.98
CA VAL A 488 1.54 -3.83 27.47
C VAL A 488 1.62 -2.31 27.37
N PHE A 489 1.34 -1.75 26.21
CA PHE A 489 1.16 -0.32 26.05
C PHE A 489 -0.16 0.10 26.71
N VAL A 490 -0.13 1.13 27.54
CA VAL A 490 -1.30 1.65 28.26
C VAL A 490 -1.30 3.18 28.15
N PRO A 491 -1.93 3.74 27.10
CA PRO A 491 -1.88 5.18 26.83
C PRO A 491 -2.64 5.98 27.87
N ARG A 492 -2.04 7.06 28.35
CA ARG A 492 -2.62 7.91 29.41
C ARG A 492 -3.96 8.53 29.04
N HIS A 493 -4.13 8.92 27.76
CA HIS A 493 -5.39 9.52 27.32
C HIS A 493 -6.59 8.55 27.39
N ALA A 494 -6.35 7.23 27.27
CA ALA A 494 -7.41 6.23 27.45
C ALA A 494 -7.83 6.08 28.91
N TYR A 495 -6.99 6.54 29.84
CA TYR A 495 -7.19 6.41 31.29
C TYR A 495 -6.91 7.74 32.00
N PRO A 496 -7.69 8.80 31.77
CA PRO A 496 -7.40 10.15 32.26
C PRO A 496 -7.37 10.25 33.79
N ASN A 497 -8.16 9.44 34.50
CA ASN A 497 -8.18 9.35 35.97
C ASN A 497 -7.29 8.21 36.53
N GLY A 498 -6.44 7.61 35.67
CA GLY A 498 -5.67 6.42 35.98
C GLY A 498 -6.46 5.12 35.78
N PHE A 499 -5.83 4.02 36.09
CA PHE A 499 -6.39 2.68 35.89
C PHE A 499 -6.05 1.75 37.06
N ASP A 500 -6.84 0.71 37.20
CA ASP A 500 -6.58 -0.40 38.12
C ASP A 500 -6.14 -1.62 37.30
N VAL A 501 -5.16 -2.34 37.85
CA VAL A 501 -4.63 -3.57 37.23
C VAL A 501 -4.92 -4.76 38.14
N TRP A 502 -5.47 -5.79 37.55
CA TRP A 502 -5.60 -7.10 38.16
C TRP A 502 -4.84 -8.14 37.38
N VAL A 503 -4.12 -9.03 38.05
CA VAL A 503 -3.40 -10.16 37.43
C VAL A 503 -3.66 -11.45 38.20
N SER A 504 -3.79 -12.56 37.49
CA SER A 504 -3.95 -13.89 38.09
C SER A 504 -2.67 -14.43 38.74
N GLY A 505 -1.52 -13.82 38.48
CA GLY A 505 -0.21 -14.18 39.03
C GLY A 505 0.89 -13.23 38.54
N GLY A 506 2.00 -13.19 39.28
CA GLY A 506 3.10 -12.29 39.02
C GLY A 506 2.89 -10.91 39.62
N ASN A 507 3.69 -9.93 39.16
CA ASN A 507 3.66 -8.54 39.63
C ASN A 507 3.68 -7.61 38.41
N THR A 508 3.10 -6.43 38.53
CA THR A 508 3.09 -5.40 37.50
C THR A 508 3.80 -4.13 37.96
N GLN A 509 4.45 -3.45 37.01
CA GLN A 509 5.06 -2.15 37.18
C GLN A 509 4.74 -1.27 35.95
N TYR A 510 4.25 -0.06 36.17
CA TYR A 510 3.96 0.89 35.12
C TYR A 510 5.09 1.91 34.96
N ASP A 511 5.62 2.02 33.74
CA ASP A 511 6.54 3.08 33.33
C ASP A 511 5.71 4.22 32.71
N GLU A 512 5.54 5.31 33.47
CA GLU A 512 4.74 6.46 33.07
C GLU A 512 5.32 7.20 31.84
N GLN A 513 6.64 7.21 31.70
CA GLN A 513 7.27 7.92 30.58
C GLN A 513 7.05 7.18 29.25
N LYS A 514 7.18 5.87 29.27
CA LYS A 514 6.97 5.01 28.11
C LYS A 514 5.51 4.61 27.94
N GLN A 515 4.67 4.82 28.94
CA GLN A 515 3.28 4.34 28.98
C GLN A 515 3.19 2.82 28.81
N VAL A 516 4.11 2.09 29.44
CA VAL A 516 4.23 0.63 29.33
C VAL A 516 4.03 -0.02 30.70
N LEU A 517 3.14 -0.99 30.76
CA LEU A 517 2.93 -1.87 31.91
C LEU A 517 3.77 -3.12 31.72
N HIS A 518 4.76 -3.31 32.59
CA HIS A 518 5.59 -4.51 32.64
C HIS A 518 4.95 -5.54 33.58
N TRP A 519 4.70 -6.74 33.07
CA TRP A 519 4.15 -7.85 33.84
C TRP A 519 5.20 -8.96 33.94
N LEU A 520 5.60 -9.27 35.18
CA LEU A 520 6.77 -10.10 35.52
C LEU A 520 6.41 -11.19 36.54
N GLY A 521 7.27 -12.22 36.63
CA GLY A 521 7.25 -13.20 37.73
C GLY A 521 6.13 -14.22 37.63
N MET A 522 5.57 -14.44 36.45
CA MET A 522 4.57 -15.49 36.22
C MET A 522 5.20 -16.87 36.35
N LYS A 523 4.46 -17.80 36.92
CA LYS A 523 4.79 -19.24 36.93
C LYS A 523 4.35 -19.86 35.61
N VAL A 524 4.77 -21.12 35.34
CA VAL A 524 4.25 -21.90 34.23
C VAL A 524 2.74 -22.04 34.36
N GLY A 525 1.99 -21.74 33.30
CA GLY A 525 0.54 -21.85 33.28
C GLY A 525 -0.13 -20.75 32.45
N VAL A 526 -1.45 -20.75 32.45
CA VAL A 526 -2.26 -19.71 31.82
C VAL A 526 -2.51 -18.59 32.81
N HIS A 527 -2.26 -17.36 32.39
CA HIS A 527 -2.40 -16.17 33.20
C HIS A 527 -3.25 -15.11 32.51
N GLU A 528 -3.99 -14.36 33.30
CA GLU A 528 -4.86 -13.28 32.86
C GLU A 528 -4.43 -11.95 33.48
N LEU A 529 -4.46 -10.90 32.68
CA LEU A 529 -4.29 -9.50 33.09
C LEU A 529 -5.53 -8.72 32.66
N LYS A 530 -6.05 -7.89 33.58
CA LYS A 530 -7.14 -6.95 33.29
C LYS A 530 -6.74 -5.55 33.70
N ILE A 531 -7.02 -4.59 32.82
CA ILE A 531 -6.89 -3.15 33.10
C ILE A 531 -8.28 -2.53 33.06
N ARG A 532 -8.62 -1.71 34.02
CA ARG A 532 -9.91 -1.02 34.08
C ARG A 532 -9.72 0.46 34.36
N ARG A 533 -10.52 1.27 33.67
CA ARG A 533 -10.54 2.72 33.90
C ARG A 533 -11.04 3.03 35.29
N ARG A 534 -10.35 3.93 36.02
CA ARG A 534 -10.90 4.52 37.25
C ARG A 534 -12.00 5.51 36.92
N THR A 535 -13.10 5.43 37.60
CA THR A 535 -14.26 6.33 37.47
C THR A 535 -13.99 7.73 37.98
#